data_76cf05f72df02db4a973a8c25cdc0cab
#
_entry.id   76cf05f72df02db4a973a8c25cdc0cab
#
_cell.length_a   1.000
_cell.length_b   1.000
_cell.length_c   1.000
_cell.angle_alpha   90.00
_cell.angle_beta   90.00
_cell.angle_gamma   90.00
#
_symmetry.space_group_name_H-M   'P 1'
#
loop_
_entity.id
_entity.type
_entity.pdbx_description
1 polymer ?
#
loop_
_entity_poly.entity_id
_entity_poly.type
_entity_poly.pdbx_seq_one_letter_code
_entity_poly.pdbx_strand_id
1 'polypeptide(L)'
;RVSAELVDGGDIGHSDEFDLVTMFEVLHELPLAIRPQVMANCTKALKPGGKLVIIDETYPTRSEDMRKPEYFFPVLTGYNEMTWGNVVPTRADQESLLSEAGLAEVHRDMIGGMFTVIVAEKPAQ
;
A
#
# COMPACT_ATOMS: atom_id res chain seq x y z
N ARG A 1 23.56 -1.74 9.96
CA ARG A 1 24.04 -2.44 8.76
C ARG A 1 22.89 -2.60 7.78
N VAL A 2 23.11 -2.29 6.52
CA VAL A 2 22.12 -2.47 5.42
C VAL A 2 22.58 -3.64 4.55
N SER A 3 21.63 -4.50 4.17
CA SER A 3 21.85 -5.56 3.18
C SER A 3 20.78 -5.44 2.09
N ALA A 4 21.07 -5.97 0.91
CA ALA A 4 20.13 -6.02 -0.21
C ALA A 4 20.01 -7.46 -0.70
N GLU A 5 18.79 -7.88 -0.98
CA GLU A 5 18.45 -9.17 -1.54
C GLU A 5 17.62 -8.97 -2.80
N LEU A 6 17.86 -9.80 -3.81
CA LEU A 6 17.00 -9.86 -5.00
C LEU A 6 15.93 -10.91 -4.75
N VAL A 7 14.69 -10.47 -4.49
CA VAL A 7 13.54 -11.34 -4.24
C VAL A 7 12.34 -10.90 -5.06
N ASP A 8 11.44 -11.85 -5.35
CA ASP A 8 10.14 -11.57 -5.94
C ASP A 8 9.15 -11.20 -4.81
N GLY A 9 8.39 -10.11 -4.99
CA GLY A 9 7.36 -9.72 -4.02
C GLY A 9 6.27 -10.77 -3.80
N GLY A 10 6.08 -11.69 -4.76
CA GLY A 10 5.20 -12.84 -4.65
C GLY A 10 5.76 -13.96 -3.75
N ASP A 11 7.06 -13.96 -3.44
CA ASP A 11 7.70 -14.89 -2.51
C ASP A 11 8.97 -14.25 -1.92
N ILE A 12 8.83 -13.53 -0.82
CA ILE A 12 9.94 -12.85 -0.16
C ILE A 12 10.71 -13.72 0.85
N GLY A 13 10.24 -14.94 1.15
CA GLY A 13 10.98 -15.93 1.92
C GLY A 13 11.13 -15.67 3.43
N HIS A 14 10.62 -14.55 3.95
CA HIS A 14 10.73 -14.15 5.37
C HIS A 14 9.46 -14.45 6.16
N SER A 15 9.59 -14.73 7.45
CA SER A 15 8.46 -15.00 8.36
C SER A 15 8.79 -14.50 9.77
N ASP A 16 7.93 -13.67 10.34
CA ASP A 16 8.04 -13.14 11.72
C ASP A 16 9.43 -12.55 12.05
N GLU A 17 10.03 -11.87 11.07
CA GLU A 17 11.43 -11.41 11.16
C GLU A 17 11.55 -9.92 11.40
N PHE A 18 10.64 -9.11 10.83
CA PHE A 18 10.77 -7.65 10.80
C PHE A 18 9.79 -6.96 11.75
N ASP A 19 10.27 -5.91 12.42
CA ASP A 19 9.42 -5.00 13.20
C ASP A 19 8.72 -3.97 12.30
N LEU A 20 9.30 -3.70 11.13
CA LEU A 20 8.81 -2.75 10.14
C LEU A 20 9.03 -3.27 8.73
N VAL A 21 8.01 -3.20 7.92
CA VAL A 21 8.06 -3.36 6.46
C VAL A 21 7.58 -2.05 5.83
N THR A 22 8.23 -1.59 4.79
CA THR A 22 7.85 -0.38 4.05
C THR A 22 7.56 -0.68 2.60
N MET A 23 6.55 -0.02 2.06
CA MET A 23 6.16 -0.10 0.66
C MET A 23 5.90 1.34 0.16
N PHE A 24 6.88 1.91 -0.54
CA PHE A 24 6.82 3.29 -1.01
C PHE A 24 6.70 3.33 -2.52
N GLU A 25 5.60 3.90 -3.02
CA GLU A 25 5.32 4.04 -4.45
C GLU A 25 5.39 2.71 -5.22
N VAL A 26 4.88 1.62 -4.63
CA VAL A 26 4.94 0.27 -5.20
C VAL A 26 3.55 -0.29 -5.47
N LEU A 27 2.60 -0.09 -4.56
CA LEU A 27 1.30 -0.78 -4.60
C LEU A 27 0.52 -0.50 -5.89
N HIS A 28 0.49 0.76 -6.34
CA HIS A 28 -0.20 1.15 -7.57
C HIS A 28 0.44 0.57 -8.84
N GLU A 29 1.74 0.25 -8.81
CA GLU A 29 2.45 -0.36 -9.95
C GLU A 29 2.29 -1.88 -10.01
N LEU A 30 1.89 -2.53 -8.91
CA LEU A 30 1.68 -3.97 -8.90
C LEU A 30 0.44 -4.34 -9.73
N PRO A 31 0.50 -5.38 -10.58
CA PRO A 31 -0.67 -5.95 -11.22
C PRO A 31 -1.74 -6.33 -10.17
N LEU A 32 -3.01 -6.06 -10.47
CA LEU A 32 -4.12 -6.32 -9.54
C LEU A 32 -4.12 -7.75 -8.98
N ALA A 33 -3.81 -8.72 -9.85
CA ALA A 33 -3.86 -10.13 -9.49
C ALA A 33 -2.86 -10.54 -8.39
N ILE A 34 -1.72 -9.84 -8.28
CA ILE A 34 -0.67 -10.20 -7.32
C ILE A 34 -0.69 -9.36 -6.04
N ARG A 35 -1.46 -8.27 -5.99
CA ARG A 35 -1.53 -7.39 -4.81
C ARG A 35 -1.88 -8.13 -3.52
N PRO A 36 -2.90 -9.02 -3.48
CA PRO A 36 -3.21 -9.78 -2.28
C PRO A 36 -2.05 -10.66 -1.81
N GLN A 37 -1.35 -11.31 -2.74
CA GLN A 37 -0.20 -12.16 -2.41
C GLN A 37 0.97 -11.36 -1.83
N VAL A 38 1.29 -10.21 -2.42
CA VAL A 38 2.35 -9.33 -1.92
C VAL A 38 2.01 -8.82 -0.53
N MET A 39 0.76 -8.40 -0.28
CA MET A 39 0.30 -7.97 1.03
C MET A 39 0.38 -9.09 2.08
N ALA A 40 -0.03 -10.30 1.72
CA ALA A 40 0.08 -11.47 2.59
C ALA A 40 1.54 -11.78 2.94
N ASN A 41 2.46 -11.66 1.98
CA ASN A 41 3.89 -11.86 2.21
C ASN A 41 4.49 -10.79 3.13
N CYS A 42 4.11 -9.53 2.96
CA CYS A 42 4.50 -8.45 3.88
C CYS A 42 4.02 -8.74 5.30
N THR A 43 2.77 -9.16 5.45
CA THR A 43 2.20 -9.53 6.75
C THR A 43 2.93 -10.72 7.37
N LYS A 44 3.24 -11.74 6.57
CA LYS A 44 3.99 -12.92 7.03
C LYS A 44 5.38 -12.53 7.52
N ALA A 45 6.06 -11.63 6.83
CA ALA A 45 7.40 -11.18 7.18
C ALA A 45 7.44 -10.35 8.47
N LEU A 46 6.35 -9.68 8.83
CA LEU A 46 6.23 -8.90 10.06
C LEU A 46 6.11 -9.81 11.29
N LYS A 47 6.79 -9.44 12.37
CA LYS A 47 6.53 -9.98 13.71
C LYS A 47 5.12 -9.61 14.17
N PRO A 48 4.52 -10.36 15.10
CA PRO A 48 3.33 -9.90 15.83
C PRO A 48 3.57 -8.51 16.45
N GLY A 49 2.65 -7.56 16.24
CA GLY A 49 2.80 -6.15 16.62
C GLY A 49 3.69 -5.32 15.68
N GLY A 50 4.29 -5.93 14.67
CA GLY A 50 5.05 -5.23 13.64
C GLY A 50 4.16 -4.40 12.71
N LYS A 51 4.75 -3.43 12.02
CA LYS A 51 4.02 -2.46 11.20
C LYS A 51 4.41 -2.50 9.73
N LEU A 52 3.41 -2.41 8.86
CA LEU A 52 3.56 -2.09 7.45
C LEU A 52 3.29 -0.59 7.27
N VAL A 53 4.23 0.13 6.67
CA VAL A 53 4.03 1.52 6.26
C VAL A 53 3.97 1.59 4.75
N ILE A 54 2.84 2.05 4.24
CA ILE A 54 2.62 2.29 2.81
C ILE A 54 2.62 3.80 2.59
N ILE A 55 3.41 4.27 1.64
CA ILE A 55 3.29 5.62 1.08
C ILE A 55 2.98 5.44 -0.40
N ASP A 56 1.81 5.86 -0.82
CA ASP A 56 1.33 5.62 -2.16
C ASP A 56 0.25 6.62 -2.56
N GLU A 57 -0.14 6.60 -3.81
CA GLU A 57 -1.24 7.39 -4.33
C GLU A 57 -2.58 6.73 -3.98
N THR A 58 -3.60 7.55 -3.75
CA THR A 58 -4.98 7.09 -3.52
C THR A 58 -5.91 7.80 -4.49
N TYR A 59 -6.58 7.03 -5.34
CA TYR A 59 -7.55 7.58 -6.28
C TYR A 59 -8.90 7.82 -5.59
N PRO A 60 -9.63 8.90 -5.94
CA PRO A 60 -10.95 9.15 -5.36
C PRO A 60 -11.91 7.99 -5.66
N THR A 61 -12.66 7.57 -4.66
CA THR A 61 -13.67 6.51 -4.80
C THR A 61 -14.89 7.00 -5.58
N ARG A 62 -15.25 8.28 -5.43
CA ARG A 62 -16.46 8.86 -6.00
C ARG A 62 -16.10 9.87 -7.10
N SER A 63 -16.82 9.81 -8.22
CA SER A 63 -16.57 10.70 -9.35
C SER A 63 -16.75 12.19 -9.01
N GLU A 64 -17.62 12.53 -8.07
CA GLU A 64 -17.81 13.89 -7.59
C GLU A 64 -16.60 14.43 -6.82
N ASP A 65 -15.82 13.56 -6.18
CA ASP A 65 -14.62 13.94 -5.46
C ASP A 65 -13.48 14.35 -6.41
N MET A 66 -13.51 13.88 -7.67
CA MET A 66 -12.50 14.22 -8.67
C MET A 66 -12.43 15.72 -8.99
N ARG A 67 -13.47 16.49 -8.62
CA ARG A 67 -13.53 17.95 -8.84
C ARG A 67 -13.06 18.75 -7.61
N LYS A 68 -12.78 18.09 -6.49
CA LYS A 68 -12.34 18.76 -5.28
C LYS A 68 -10.85 19.11 -5.37
N PRO A 69 -10.46 20.30 -4.90
CA PRO A 69 -9.05 20.74 -4.97
C PRO A 69 -8.06 19.78 -4.31
N GLU A 70 -8.43 19.13 -3.21
CA GLU A 70 -7.59 18.17 -2.50
C GLU A 70 -7.27 16.92 -3.31
N TYR A 71 -8.07 16.59 -4.33
CA TYR A 71 -7.83 15.45 -5.22
C TYR A 71 -7.14 15.83 -6.54
N PHE A 72 -6.72 17.08 -6.70
CA PHE A 72 -6.10 17.53 -7.96
C PHE A 72 -4.89 16.67 -8.35
N PHE A 73 -3.91 16.54 -7.45
CA PHE A 73 -2.73 15.71 -7.73
C PHE A 73 -3.04 14.21 -7.80
N PRO A 74 -3.80 13.61 -6.87
CA PRO A 74 -4.20 12.21 -6.98
C PRO A 74 -4.91 11.86 -8.29
N VAL A 75 -5.77 12.74 -8.80
CA VAL A 75 -6.45 12.53 -10.10
C VAL A 75 -5.47 12.67 -11.26
N LEU A 76 -4.60 13.68 -11.24
CA LEU A 76 -3.61 13.90 -12.29
C LEU A 76 -2.60 12.75 -12.39
N THR A 77 -2.05 12.34 -11.25
CA THR A 77 -1.10 11.23 -11.21
C THR A 77 -1.77 9.91 -11.56
N GLY A 78 -2.97 9.65 -11.07
CA GLY A 78 -3.73 8.45 -11.42
C GLY A 78 -4.06 8.37 -12.91
N TYR A 79 -4.33 9.50 -13.56
CA TYR A 79 -4.49 9.54 -15.01
C TYR A 79 -3.19 9.15 -15.74
N ASN A 80 -2.04 9.68 -15.30
CA ASN A 80 -0.75 9.33 -15.88
C ASN A 80 -0.45 7.83 -15.68
N GLU A 81 -0.68 7.30 -14.48
CA GLU A 81 -0.48 5.88 -14.18
C GLU A 81 -1.33 4.97 -15.07
N MET A 82 -2.58 5.34 -15.34
CA MET A 82 -3.44 4.60 -16.26
C MET A 82 -2.86 4.55 -17.68
N THR A 83 -2.16 5.60 -18.14
CA THR A 83 -1.52 5.60 -19.47
C THR A 83 -0.38 4.59 -19.56
N TRP A 84 0.20 4.20 -18.42
CA TRP A 84 1.25 3.17 -18.32
C TRP A 84 0.71 1.78 -17.98
N GLY A 85 -0.62 1.65 -17.87
CA GLY A 85 -1.27 0.39 -17.56
C GLY A 85 -1.41 0.08 -16.08
N ASN A 86 -1.08 1.04 -15.21
CA ASN A 86 -1.21 0.90 -13.76
C ASN A 86 -2.62 1.30 -13.30
N VAL A 87 -3.04 0.75 -12.16
CA VAL A 87 -4.31 1.06 -11.51
C VAL A 87 -4.03 1.60 -10.12
N VAL A 88 -4.22 2.90 -9.94
CA VAL A 88 -4.08 3.51 -8.61
C VAL A 88 -5.26 3.07 -7.73
N PRO A 89 -4.99 2.49 -6.55
CA PRO A 89 -6.04 1.98 -5.68
C PRO A 89 -6.85 3.12 -5.07
N THR A 90 -8.14 2.87 -4.88
CA THR A 90 -8.98 3.70 -4.03
C THR A 90 -8.74 3.38 -2.55
N ARG A 91 -9.25 4.23 -1.66
CA ARG A 91 -9.21 3.95 -0.22
C ARG A 91 -9.88 2.61 0.11
N ALA A 92 -11.03 2.32 -0.51
CA ALA A 92 -11.73 1.05 -0.30
C ALA A 92 -10.89 -0.15 -0.74
N ASP A 93 -10.17 -0.04 -1.87
CA ASP A 93 -9.25 -1.10 -2.32
C ASP A 93 -8.12 -1.33 -1.32
N GLN A 94 -7.53 -0.25 -0.80
CA GLN A 94 -6.46 -0.32 0.20
C GLN A 94 -6.94 -0.95 1.50
N GLU A 95 -8.10 -0.54 2.02
CA GLU A 95 -8.69 -1.10 3.23
C GLU A 95 -9.02 -2.60 3.07
N SER A 96 -9.53 -3.00 1.92
CA SER A 96 -9.79 -4.41 1.59
C SER A 96 -8.52 -5.24 1.59
N LEU A 97 -7.48 -4.77 0.88
CA LEU A 97 -6.18 -5.45 0.82
C LEU A 97 -5.54 -5.64 2.22
N LEU A 98 -5.59 -4.60 3.06
CA LEU A 98 -5.08 -4.69 4.43
C LEU A 98 -5.87 -5.71 5.26
N SER A 99 -7.19 -5.61 5.22
CA SER A 99 -8.08 -6.50 5.98
C SER A 99 -7.92 -7.96 5.54
N GLU A 100 -7.88 -8.23 4.24
CA GLU A 100 -7.68 -9.57 3.69
C GLU A 100 -6.32 -10.17 4.06
N ALA A 101 -5.30 -9.32 4.19
CA ALA A 101 -3.97 -9.72 4.65
C ALA A 101 -3.87 -9.90 6.19
N GLY A 102 -4.93 -9.60 6.93
CA GLY A 102 -4.93 -9.69 8.39
C GLY A 102 -4.24 -8.53 9.11
N LEU A 103 -4.11 -7.38 8.43
CA LEU A 103 -3.55 -6.15 9.00
C LEU A 103 -4.66 -5.20 9.47
N ALA A 104 -4.42 -4.51 10.57
CA ALA A 104 -5.29 -3.45 11.07
C ALA A 104 -4.70 -2.07 10.72
N GLU A 105 -5.44 -1.25 9.99
CA GLU A 105 -5.04 0.14 9.75
C GLU A 105 -5.12 0.91 11.07
N VAL A 106 -4.00 1.49 11.51
CA VAL A 106 -3.89 2.25 12.78
C VAL A 106 -3.66 3.74 12.57
N HIS A 107 -3.24 4.15 11.38
CA HIS A 107 -3.06 5.55 11.02
C HIS A 107 -3.18 5.75 9.52
N ARG A 108 -3.78 6.88 9.13
CA ARG A 108 -3.85 7.34 7.74
C ARG A 108 -3.73 8.86 7.71
N ASP A 109 -2.86 9.37 6.85
CA ASP A 109 -2.68 10.81 6.63
C ASP A 109 -2.26 11.07 5.18
N MET A 110 -2.25 12.34 4.78
CA MET A 110 -1.80 12.78 3.46
C MET A 110 -0.57 13.65 3.59
N ILE A 111 0.43 13.40 2.74
CA ILE A 111 1.67 14.17 2.65
C ILE A 111 1.68 14.97 1.35
N GLY A 112 1.91 16.28 1.47
CA GLY A 112 2.12 17.16 0.32
C GLY A 112 0.92 17.27 -0.63
N GLY A 113 -0.28 16.87 -0.21
CA GLY A 113 -1.48 16.88 -1.05
C GLY A 113 -1.46 15.85 -2.18
N MET A 114 -0.48 14.92 -2.20
CA MET A 114 -0.29 13.94 -3.26
C MET A 114 -0.29 12.51 -2.74
N PHE A 115 0.48 12.23 -1.70
CA PHE A 115 0.69 10.87 -1.20
C PHE A 115 -0.12 10.61 0.05
N THR A 116 -0.67 9.40 0.15
CA THR A 116 -1.30 8.87 1.35
C THR A 116 -0.28 8.04 2.12
N VAL A 117 -0.14 8.30 3.42
CA VAL A 117 0.60 7.46 4.35
C VAL A 117 -0.39 6.56 5.07
N ILE A 118 -0.18 5.27 5.00
CA ILE A 118 -0.96 4.28 5.72
C ILE A 118 -0.02 3.53 6.65
N VAL A 119 -0.37 3.44 7.91
CA VAL A 119 0.29 2.56 8.88
C VAL A 119 -0.69 1.47 9.26
N ALA A 120 -0.31 0.24 9.01
CA ALA A 120 -1.08 -0.93 9.38
C ALA A 120 -0.26 -1.84 10.30
N GLU A 121 -0.90 -2.47 11.26
CA GLU A 121 -0.26 -3.30 12.28
C GLU A 121 -0.70 -4.75 12.13
N LYS A 122 0.27 -5.66 12.21
CA LYS A 122 -0.01 -7.08 12.41
C LYS A 122 -0.44 -7.29 13.86
N PRO A 123 -1.65 -7.80 14.12
CA PRO A 123 -2.10 -8.00 15.49
C PRO A 123 -1.10 -8.79 16.31
N ALA A 124 -0.89 -8.38 17.55
CA ALA A 124 -0.19 -9.18 18.54
C ALA A 124 -1.11 -10.36 18.89
N GLN A 125 -0.55 -11.57 18.87
CA GLN A 125 -1.30 -12.78 19.23
C GLN A 125 -1.69 -12.80 20.71
#